data_c9b32a9cb4729badf01d49a83498340b
#
_entry.id   c9b32a9cb4729badf01d49a83498340b
#
_cell.length_a   1.000
_cell.length_b   1.000
_cell.length_c   1.000
_cell.angle_alpha   90.00
_cell.angle_beta   90.00
_cell.angle_gamma   90.00
#
_symmetry.space_group_name_H-M   'P 1'
#
loop_
_entity.id
_entity.type
_entity.pdbx_description
1 polymer ?
#
loop_
_entity_poly.entity_id
_entity_poly.type
_entity_poly.pdbx_seq_one_letter_code
_entity_poly.pdbx_strand_id
1 'polypeptide(L)'
;KLKEELLKEWQPEPEYGKTGEEIQDGSRFFSKVIGYAGSMKSQIKQVQAAILYPPKGLHCLLYGPSGVGKSYLAEIMHEYAVTTDNFASDAPYFAFNCADYADNPQLLLSQLFGYSKGAFTGASENKKGIVEQCDGGILFLDEVHRLPPEGQEILFYLMDKGKFRRLGETEAQRESHLMIIAATTEDPRSSLLLTFRRRIPMMIEIPSLKERPLKEKLRF
;
A
#
# COMPACT_ATOMS: atom_id res chain seq x y z
N LYS A 1 -32.11 20.26 -3.51
CA LYS A 1 -32.38 20.83 -4.85
C LYS A 1 -31.21 20.61 -5.80
N LEU A 2 -30.02 21.19 -5.52
CA LEU A 2 -28.83 21.05 -6.37
C LEU A 2 -28.37 19.57 -6.49
N LYS A 3 -28.40 18.83 -5.37
CA LYS A 3 -28.08 17.40 -5.32
C LYS A 3 -29.08 16.55 -6.13
N GLU A 4 -30.35 16.90 -6.10
CA GLU A 4 -31.40 16.20 -6.84
C GLU A 4 -31.36 16.50 -8.36
N GLU A 5 -30.96 17.71 -8.76
CA GLU A 5 -30.77 18.08 -10.17
C GLU A 5 -29.54 17.38 -10.76
N LEU A 6 -28.44 17.31 -10.02
CA LEU A 6 -27.21 16.61 -10.45
C LEU A 6 -27.39 15.08 -10.52
N LEU A 7 -28.26 14.50 -9.69
CA LEU A 7 -28.60 13.07 -9.73
C LEU A 7 -29.54 12.73 -10.91
N LYS A 8 -30.29 13.68 -11.43
CA LYS A 8 -31.18 13.47 -12.64
C LYS A 8 -30.38 13.39 -13.94
N GLU A 9 -29.22 14.04 -14.01
CA GLU A 9 -28.33 13.97 -15.17
C GLU A 9 -27.34 12.81 -15.10
N TRP A 10 -27.36 12.03 -13.99
CA TRP A 10 -26.49 10.89 -13.82
C TRP A 10 -26.99 9.72 -14.66
N GLN A 11 -26.24 9.40 -15.71
CA GLN A 11 -26.35 8.09 -16.37
C GLN A 11 -25.26 7.19 -15.75
N PRO A 12 -25.61 5.96 -15.31
CA PRO A 12 -24.59 4.99 -14.91
C PRO A 12 -23.62 4.80 -16.08
N GLU A 13 -22.32 4.78 -15.76
CA GLU A 13 -21.34 4.40 -16.76
C GLU A 13 -21.73 3.04 -17.33
N PRO A 14 -21.59 2.82 -18.66
CA PRO A 14 -21.99 1.56 -19.26
C PRO A 14 -21.34 0.39 -18.54
N GLU A 15 -22.12 -0.63 -18.17
CA GLU A 15 -21.60 -1.92 -17.73
C GLU A 15 -20.74 -2.47 -18.87
N TYR A 16 -19.44 -2.41 -18.72
CA TYR A 16 -18.50 -3.00 -19.68
C TYR A 16 -18.69 -4.52 -19.69
N GLY A 17 -19.09 -5.03 -20.83
CA GLY A 17 -19.28 -6.47 -21.06
C GLY A 17 -17.96 -7.24 -20.96
N LYS A 18 -18.04 -8.44 -20.46
CA LYS A 18 -16.94 -9.35 -20.17
C LYS A 18 -16.21 -9.80 -21.44
N THR A 19 -15.13 -9.13 -21.84
CA THR A 19 -14.17 -9.65 -22.82
C THR A 19 -12.83 -9.93 -22.13
N GLY A 20 -12.08 -10.93 -22.59
CA GLY A 20 -10.80 -11.32 -21.99
C GLY A 20 -9.75 -10.20 -21.93
N GLU A 21 -9.90 -9.14 -22.74
CA GLU A 21 -9.07 -7.93 -22.71
C GLU A 21 -9.29 -7.06 -21.48
N GLU A 22 -10.49 -7.08 -20.88
CA GLU A 22 -10.85 -6.27 -19.69
C GLU A 22 -10.17 -6.77 -18.42
N ILE A 23 -9.79 -8.07 -18.36
CA ILE A 23 -9.09 -8.65 -17.22
C ILE A 23 -7.64 -8.13 -17.19
N GLN A 24 -7.01 -7.96 -18.35
CA GLN A 24 -5.64 -7.39 -18.47
C GLN A 24 -5.62 -5.89 -18.19
N ASP A 25 -6.67 -5.16 -18.55
CA ASP A 25 -6.77 -3.71 -18.32
C ASP A 25 -7.04 -3.34 -16.84
N GLY A 26 -7.50 -4.27 -16.00
CA GLY A 26 -7.81 -4.01 -14.59
C GLY A 26 -9.02 -3.09 -14.37
N SER A 27 -9.71 -2.65 -15.43
CA SER A 27 -10.84 -1.72 -15.37
C SER A 27 -11.95 -2.21 -14.43
N ARG A 28 -12.21 -3.51 -14.41
CA ARG A 28 -13.18 -4.17 -13.52
C ARG A 28 -12.93 -3.89 -12.03
N PHE A 29 -11.67 -3.81 -11.63
CA PHE A 29 -11.28 -3.58 -10.23
C PHE A 29 -11.32 -2.09 -9.91
N PHE A 30 -10.66 -1.29 -10.73
CA PHE A 30 -10.47 0.14 -10.48
C PHE A 30 -11.72 0.99 -10.76
N SER A 31 -12.72 0.50 -11.49
CA SER A 31 -14.02 1.17 -11.65
C SER A 31 -14.74 1.43 -10.32
N LYS A 32 -14.42 0.66 -9.27
CA LYS A 32 -14.89 0.88 -7.90
C LYS A 32 -14.33 2.16 -7.27
N VAL A 33 -13.20 2.68 -7.79
CA VAL A 33 -12.55 3.89 -7.27
C VAL A 33 -13.25 5.12 -7.82
N ILE A 34 -13.76 5.96 -6.92
CA ILE A 34 -14.40 7.22 -7.33
C ILE A 34 -13.39 8.08 -8.09
N GLY A 35 -13.76 8.50 -9.29
CA GLY A 35 -12.91 9.26 -10.19
C GLY A 35 -11.97 8.43 -11.07
N TYR A 36 -12.14 7.11 -11.11
CA TYR A 36 -11.31 6.19 -11.89
C TYR A 36 -11.13 6.61 -13.36
N ALA A 37 -12.21 6.99 -14.06
CA ALA A 37 -12.16 7.51 -15.43
C ALA A 37 -11.93 9.03 -15.53
N GLY A 38 -11.87 9.72 -14.39
CA GLY A 38 -11.74 11.17 -14.25
C GLY A 38 -10.47 11.60 -13.50
N SER A 39 -10.65 12.18 -12.30
CA SER A 39 -9.56 12.77 -11.52
C SER A 39 -8.49 11.79 -11.07
N MET A 40 -8.81 10.49 -10.98
CA MET A 40 -7.90 9.42 -10.57
C MET A 40 -7.27 8.65 -11.74
N LYS A 41 -7.62 8.99 -12.98
CA LYS A 41 -7.19 8.22 -14.18
C LYS A 41 -5.67 8.06 -14.28
N SER A 42 -4.91 9.11 -13.98
CA SER A 42 -3.43 9.05 -14.01
C SER A 42 -2.89 8.17 -12.91
N GLN A 43 -3.43 8.28 -11.69
CA GLN A 43 -3.03 7.50 -10.53
C GLN A 43 -3.34 6.01 -10.73
N ILE A 44 -4.52 5.69 -11.28
CA ILE A 44 -4.89 4.32 -11.62
C ILE A 44 -3.89 3.69 -12.61
N LYS A 45 -3.51 4.41 -13.65
CA LYS A 45 -2.49 3.92 -14.60
C LYS A 45 -1.14 3.67 -13.92
N GLN A 46 -0.75 4.54 -12.99
CA GLN A 46 0.50 4.38 -12.26
C GLN A 46 0.46 3.15 -11.35
N VAL A 47 -0.63 2.93 -10.59
CA VAL A 47 -0.74 1.76 -9.72
C VAL A 47 -0.83 0.45 -10.53
N GLN A 48 -1.52 0.45 -11.68
CA GLN A 48 -1.53 -0.70 -12.58
C GLN A 48 -0.12 -1.01 -13.09
N ALA A 49 0.62 0.00 -13.55
CA ALA A 49 2.00 -0.16 -13.99
C ALA A 49 2.92 -0.69 -12.86
N ALA A 50 2.71 -0.22 -11.61
CA ALA A 50 3.45 -0.71 -10.47
C ALA A 50 3.18 -2.20 -10.20
N ILE A 51 1.94 -2.66 -10.29
CA ILE A 51 1.56 -4.07 -10.08
C ILE A 51 2.10 -4.95 -11.18
N LEU A 52 1.98 -4.52 -12.43
CA LEU A 52 2.38 -5.31 -13.62
C LEU A 52 3.89 -5.35 -13.84
N TYR A 53 4.68 -4.57 -13.09
CA TYR A 53 6.13 -4.57 -13.27
C TYR A 53 6.75 -5.89 -12.77
N PRO A 54 7.50 -6.62 -13.63
CA PRO A 54 8.08 -7.90 -13.25
C PRO A 54 9.29 -7.72 -12.30
N PRO A 55 9.60 -8.70 -11.44
CA PRO A 55 8.90 -9.99 -11.30
C PRO A 55 7.75 -9.96 -10.28
N LYS A 56 7.65 -8.98 -9.37
CA LYS A 56 6.69 -8.95 -8.25
C LYS A 56 6.18 -7.54 -7.94
N GLY A 57 5.94 -6.75 -8.97
CA GLY A 57 5.52 -5.36 -8.83
C GLY A 57 6.63 -4.42 -8.36
N LEU A 58 6.34 -3.13 -8.34
CA LEU A 58 7.21 -2.08 -7.80
C LEU A 58 6.65 -1.59 -6.47
N HIS A 59 7.51 -1.42 -5.48
CA HIS A 59 7.13 -0.71 -4.27
C HIS A 59 6.61 0.68 -4.62
N CYS A 60 5.50 1.10 -3.98
CA CYS A 60 4.91 2.41 -4.23
C CYS A 60 4.52 3.12 -2.94
N LEU A 61 4.45 4.45 -3.02
CA LEU A 61 4.00 5.33 -1.96
C LEU A 61 2.79 6.12 -2.44
N LEU A 62 1.66 5.95 -1.76
CA LEU A 62 0.46 6.74 -1.93
C LEU A 62 0.50 7.90 -0.94
N TYR A 63 0.49 9.14 -1.40
CA TYR A 63 0.49 10.30 -0.50
C TYR A 63 -0.62 11.28 -0.84
N GLY A 64 -1.10 12.01 0.17
CA GLY A 64 -2.20 12.95 0.04
C GLY A 64 -3.03 13.03 1.31
N PRO A 65 -4.00 13.97 1.41
CA PRO A 65 -4.76 14.22 2.63
C PRO A 65 -5.46 12.98 3.21
N SER A 66 -5.85 13.06 4.48
CA SER A 66 -6.66 12.02 5.10
C SER A 66 -8.01 11.87 4.39
N GLY A 67 -8.58 10.67 4.35
CA GLY A 67 -9.91 10.39 3.81
C GLY A 67 -10.02 10.39 2.29
N VAL A 68 -8.92 10.51 1.52
CA VAL A 68 -8.98 10.51 0.03
C VAL A 68 -9.06 9.13 -0.60
N GLY A 69 -9.02 8.05 0.22
CA GLY A 69 -9.17 6.66 -0.22
C GLY A 69 -7.86 5.91 -0.48
N LYS A 70 -6.73 6.28 0.16
CA LYS A 70 -5.44 5.59 -0.02
C LYS A 70 -5.51 4.11 0.37
N SER A 71 -6.07 3.80 1.54
CA SER A 71 -6.19 2.42 2.05
C SER A 71 -7.12 1.58 1.17
N TYR A 72 -8.26 2.15 0.74
CA TYR A 72 -9.17 1.49 -0.20
C TYR A 72 -8.51 1.22 -1.56
N LEU A 73 -7.71 2.16 -2.07
CA LEU A 73 -6.95 1.96 -3.29
C LEU A 73 -5.95 0.80 -3.16
N ALA A 74 -5.28 0.68 -2.00
CA ALA A 74 -4.35 -0.41 -1.74
C ALA A 74 -5.04 -1.79 -1.70
N GLU A 75 -6.25 -1.89 -1.15
CA GLU A 75 -7.07 -3.11 -1.20
C GLU A 75 -7.41 -3.50 -2.64
N ILE A 76 -7.86 -2.53 -3.46
CA ILE A 76 -8.14 -2.76 -4.88
C ILE A 76 -6.87 -3.15 -5.65
N MET A 77 -5.73 -2.56 -5.31
CA MET A 77 -4.44 -2.95 -5.89
C MET A 77 -4.13 -4.42 -5.64
N HIS A 78 -4.39 -4.92 -4.41
CA HIS A 78 -4.23 -6.34 -4.11
C HIS A 78 -5.25 -7.22 -4.87
N GLU A 79 -6.56 -6.85 -4.88
CA GLU A 79 -7.57 -7.58 -5.65
C GLU A 79 -7.17 -7.73 -7.14
N TYR A 80 -6.56 -6.69 -7.71
CA TYR A 80 -6.05 -6.75 -9.07
C TYR A 80 -4.77 -7.58 -9.18
N ALA A 81 -3.83 -7.41 -8.26
CA ALA A 81 -2.52 -8.09 -8.28
C ALA A 81 -2.65 -9.62 -8.35
N VAL A 82 -3.54 -10.21 -7.55
CA VAL A 82 -3.78 -11.67 -7.52
C VAL A 82 -4.44 -12.22 -8.80
N THR A 83 -4.81 -11.37 -9.74
CA THR A 83 -5.27 -11.78 -11.08
C THR A 83 -4.18 -11.69 -12.14
N THR A 84 -2.99 -11.21 -11.77
CA THR A 84 -1.84 -11.07 -12.67
C THR A 84 -0.85 -12.21 -12.49
N ASP A 85 0.02 -12.41 -13.47
CA ASP A 85 1.06 -13.46 -13.42
C ASP A 85 2.20 -13.14 -12.41
N ASN A 86 2.24 -11.90 -11.89
CA ASN A 86 3.28 -11.47 -10.95
C ASN A 86 3.04 -11.93 -9.52
N PHE A 87 1.80 -12.30 -9.18
CA PHE A 87 1.40 -12.72 -7.83
C PHE A 87 0.63 -14.04 -7.89
N ALA A 88 0.78 -14.86 -6.84
CA ALA A 88 -0.05 -16.03 -6.69
C ALA A 88 -1.52 -15.63 -6.44
N SER A 89 -2.47 -16.44 -6.87
CA SER A 89 -3.91 -16.16 -6.68
C SER A 89 -4.33 -16.09 -5.21
N ASP A 90 -3.54 -16.68 -4.33
CA ASP A 90 -3.69 -16.69 -2.86
C ASP A 90 -2.63 -15.82 -2.16
N ALA A 91 -1.94 -14.92 -2.90
CA ALA A 91 -0.91 -14.04 -2.34
C ALA A 91 -1.46 -13.25 -1.15
N PRO A 92 -0.77 -13.28 0.02
CA PRO A 92 -1.27 -12.66 1.23
C PRO A 92 -1.32 -11.12 1.12
N TYR A 93 -2.32 -10.52 1.77
CA TYR A 93 -2.43 -9.09 1.97
C TYR A 93 -2.47 -8.77 3.46
N PHE A 94 -1.55 -7.93 3.92
CA PHE A 94 -1.56 -7.42 5.27
C PHE A 94 -1.60 -5.90 5.25
N ALA A 95 -2.55 -5.34 5.99
CA ALA A 95 -2.61 -3.91 6.26
C ALA A 95 -2.10 -3.64 7.68
N PHE A 96 -1.16 -2.72 7.82
CA PHE A 96 -0.57 -2.32 9.07
C PHE A 96 -0.54 -0.80 9.18
N ASN A 97 -1.23 -0.27 10.20
CA ASN A 97 -1.23 1.15 10.48
C ASN A 97 -0.11 1.49 11.49
N CYS A 98 0.91 2.21 11.03
CA CYS A 98 2.03 2.60 11.88
C CYS A 98 1.62 3.57 13.00
N ALA A 99 0.52 4.33 12.83
CA ALA A 99 0.06 5.27 13.83
C ALA A 99 -0.50 4.59 15.09
N ASP A 100 -1.02 3.36 14.97
CA ASP A 100 -1.58 2.62 16.12
C ASP A 100 -0.52 2.28 17.18
N TYR A 101 0.75 2.36 16.80
CA TYR A 101 1.90 2.02 17.66
C TYR A 101 2.91 3.18 17.79
N ALA A 102 2.54 4.40 17.40
CA ALA A 102 3.47 5.54 17.33
C ALA A 102 4.11 5.87 18.70
N ASP A 103 3.39 5.64 19.80
CA ASP A 103 3.87 5.87 21.17
C ASP A 103 4.76 4.73 21.71
N ASN A 104 4.87 3.60 20.98
CA ASN A 104 5.69 2.46 21.36
C ASN A 104 6.46 1.89 20.15
N PRO A 105 7.58 2.53 19.77
CA PRO A 105 8.39 2.11 18.63
C PRO A 105 8.87 0.65 18.69
N GLN A 106 9.19 0.15 19.89
CA GLN A 106 9.63 -1.23 20.06
C GLN A 106 8.49 -2.22 19.76
N LEU A 107 7.27 -1.92 20.21
CA LEU A 107 6.09 -2.73 19.90
C LEU A 107 5.81 -2.71 18.40
N LEU A 108 5.86 -1.54 17.76
CA LEU A 108 5.70 -1.37 16.33
C LEU A 108 6.67 -2.27 15.56
N LEU A 109 7.97 -2.14 15.84
CA LEU A 109 9.02 -2.93 15.19
C LEU A 109 8.84 -4.43 15.43
N SER A 110 8.43 -4.83 16.66
CA SER A 110 8.21 -6.23 17.01
C SER A 110 7.02 -6.86 16.27
N GLN A 111 5.95 -6.09 16.02
CA GLN A 111 4.81 -6.57 15.22
C GLN A 111 5.20 -6.69 13.74
N LEU A 112 5.92 -5.71 13.22
CA LEU A 112 6.26 -5.66 11.80
C LEU A 112 7.33 -6.69 11.42
N PHE A 113 8.44 -6.77 12.18
CA PHE A 113 9.59 -7.62 11.86
C PHE A 113 9.66 -8.91 12.68
N GLY A 114 8.88 -9.02 13.77
CA GLY A 114 8.98 -10.12 14.71
C GLY A 114 10.15 -9.97 15.67
N TYR A 115 10.31 -10.93 16.57
CA TYR A 115 11.38 -10.96 17.56
C TYR A 115 11.82 -12.38 17.90
N SER A 116 13.05 -12.51 18.35
CA SER A 116 13.61 -13.73 18.92
C SER A 116 13.45 -13.74 20.43
N LYS A 117 13.40 -14.93 21.01
CA LYS A 117 13.41 -15.13 22.46
C LYS A 117 14.59 -14.35 23.07
N GLY A 118 14.31 -13.57 24.11
CA GLY A 118 15.30 -12.75 24.79
C GLY A 118 15.59 -11.38 24.15
N ALA A 119 14.92 -11.01 23.06
CA ALA A 119 15.12 -9.73 22.38
C ALA A 119 14.84 -8.51 23.27
N PHE A 120 13.93 -8.64 24.21
CA PHE A 120 13.57 -7.63 25.23
C PHE A 120 12.92 -8.30 26.44
N THR A 121 12.72 -7.53 27.51
CA THR A 121 12.06 -8.02 28.72
C THR A 121 10.64 -8.50 28.41
N GLY A 122 10.34 -9.78 28.62
CA GLY A 122 9.06 -10.40 28.30
C GLY A 122 9.03 -11.17 26.96
N ALA A 123 10.10 -11.13 26.17
CA ALA A 123 10.22 -11.97 24.96
C ALA A 123 10.55 -13.43 25.35
N SER A 124 9.53 -14.19 25.78
CA SER A 124 9.69 -15.57 26.26
C SER A 124 9.82 -16.60 25.13
N GLU A 125 9.38 -16.25 23.92
CA GLU A 125 9.38 -17.12 22.73
C GLU A 125 9.75 -16.33 21.47
N ASN A 126 9.97 -17.05 20.36
CA ASN A 126 10.15 -16.43 19.05
C ASN A 126 8.77 -16.08 18.45
N LYS A 127 8.65 -14.88 17.87
CA LYS A 127 7.43 -14.46 17.17
C LYS A 127 7.73 -14.01 15.74
N LYS A 128 6.98 -14.53 14.78
CA LYS A 128 7.04 -14.06 13.39
C LYS A 128 6.39 -12.68 13.28
N GLY A 129 7.03 -11.80 12.53
CA GLY A 129 6.47 -10.50 12.17
C GLY A 129 5.58 -10.57 10.94
N ILE A 130 4.86 -9.47 10.68
CA ILE A 130 3.98 -9.32 9.51
C ILE A 130 4.79 -9.44 8.21
N VAL A 131 5.99 -8.90 8.15
CA VAL A 131 6.89 -9.01 6.97
C VAL A 131 7.14 -10.47 6.59
N GLU A 132 7.36 -11.36 7.57
CA GLU A 132 7.57 -12.78 7.31
C GLU A 132 6.29 -13.50 6.87
N GLN A 133 5.15 -13.09 7.43
CA GLN A 133 3.84 -13.67 7.10
C GLN A 133 3.33 -13.23 5.72
N CYS A 134 3.82 -12.08 5.25
CA CYS A 134 3.42 -11.47 3.99
C CYS A 134 4.32 -11.89 2.80
N ASP A 135 5.21 -12.86 2.98
CA ASP A 135 6.11 -13.31 1.92
C ASP A 135 5.34 -13.73 0.65
N GLY A 136 5.78 -13.25 -0.49
CA GLY A 136 5.12 -13.46 -1.79
C GLY A 136 3.88 -12.58 -2.03
N GLY A 137 3.46 -11.76 -1.07
CA GLY A 137 2.24 -10.95 -1.11
C GLY A 137 2.46 -9.45 -1.14
N ILE A 138 1.48 -8.72 -0.62
CA ILE A 138 1.46 -7.25 -0.54
C ILE A 138 1.31 -6.81 0.90
N LEU A 139 2.26 -6.00 1.37
CA LEU A 139 2.21 -5.32 2.66
C LEU A 139 1.81 -3.86 2.46
N PHE A 140 0.64 -3.50 2.96
CA PHE A 140 0.19 -2.11 3.03
C PHE A 140 0.59 -1.50 4.37
N LEU A 141 1.39 -0.42 4.32
CA LEU A 141 1.84 0.34 5.48
C LEU A 141 1.17 1.70 5.50
N ASP A 142 0.11 1.85 6.30
CA ASP A 142 -0.55 3.15 6.46
C ASP A 142 0.22 4.03 7.46
N GLU A 143 0.14 5.36 7.24
CA GLU A 143 0.83 6.39 8.02
C GLU A 143 2.33 6.05 8.24
N VAL A 144 3.00 5.66 7.16
CA VAL A 144 4.39 5.19 7.19
C VAL A 144 5.38 6.20 7.77
N HIS A 145 5.05 7.49 7.80
CA HIS A 145 5.84 8.53 8.44
C HIS A 145 5.93 8.36 9.98
N ARG A 146 5.02 7.57 10.58
CA ARG A 146 5.08 7.21 12.00
C ARG A 146 6.07 6.09 12.30
N LEU A 147 6.57 5.42 11.26
CA LEU A 147 7.62 4.42 11.43
C LEU A 147 8.93 5.11 11.87
N PRO A 148 9.55 4.67 12.97
CA PRO A 148 10.80 5.27 13.43
C PRO A 148 11.91 5.08 12.40
N PRO A 149 12.97 5.93 12.40
CA PRO A 149 14.07 5.86 11.44
C PRO A 149 14.68 4.47 11.31
N GLU A 150 14.88 3.75 12.43
CA GLU A 150 15.36 2.37 12.44
C GLU A 150 14.47 1.42 11.64
N GLY A 151 13.14 1.54 11.77
CA GLY A 151 12.19 0.74 11.00
C GLY A 151 12.21 1.07 9.51
N GLN A 152 12.38 2.35 9.16
CA GLN A 152 12.56 2.76 7.77
C GLN A 152 13.85 2.19 7.16
N GLU A 153 14.94 2.09 7.93
CA GLU A 153 16.19 1.47 7.48
C GLU A 153 16.06 -0.04 7.28
N ILE A 154 15.34 -0.74 8.18
CA ILE A 154 15.08 -2.17 8.01
C ILE A 154 14.23 -2.41 6.75
N LEU A 155 13.18 -1.62 6.53
CA LEU A 155 12.38 -1.71 5.30
C LEU A 155 13.18 -1.38 4.05
N PHE A 156 14.06 -0.39 4.10
CA PHE A 156 14.98 -0.08 3.01
C PHE A 156 15.81 -1.33 2.62
N TYR A 157 16.39 -2.01 3.63
CA TYR A 157 17.19 -3.20 3.38
C TYR A 157 16.34 -4.37 2.84
N LEU A 158 15.12 -4.53 3.35
CA LEU A 158 14.15 -5.50 2.84
C LEU A 158 13.81 -5.24 1.36
N MET A 159 13.49 -3.99 1.00
CA MET A 159 13.18 -3.60 -0.39
C MET A 159 14.36 -3.81 -1.34
N ASP A 160 15.59 -3.58 -0.85
CA ASP A 160 16.81 -3.67 -1.67
C ASP A 160 17.30 -5.11 -1.87
N LYS A 161 17.21 -5.95 -0.81
CA LYS A 161 17.82 -7.27 -0.76
C LYS A 161 16.82 -8.43 -0.57
N GLY A 162 15.55 -8.13 -0.32
CA GLY A 162 14.58 -9.15 0.10
C GLY A 162 14.90 -9.76 1.46
N LYS A 163 15.72 -9.10 2.29
CA LYS A 163 16.25 -9.65 3.54
C LYS A 163 15.94 -8.74 4.72
N PHE A 164 15.72 -9.35 5.87
CA PHE A 164 15.52 -8.64 7.14
C PHE A 164 16.00 -9.50 8.32
N ARG A 165 15.93 -8.95 9.53
CA ARG A 165 16.18 -9.66 10.79
C ARG A 165 15.03 -9.39 11.75
N ARG A 166 14.71 -10.38 12.58
CA ARG A 166 13.86 -10.15 13.74
C ARG A 166 14.61 -9.35 14.79
N LEU A 167 13.88 -8.66 15.65
CA LEU A 167 14.49 -8.00 16.80
C LEU A 167 15.25 -9.03 17.65
N GLY A 168 16.47 -8.67 18.08
CA GLY A 168 17.35 -9.54 18.85
C GLY A 168 18.15 -10.57 18.04
N GLU A 169 17.96 -10.67 16.72
CA GLU A 169 18.79 -11.53 15.85
C GLU A 169 20.02 -10.75 15.36
N THR A 170 21.21 -11.30 15.58
CA THR A 170 22.48 -10.72 15.11
C THR A 170 23.02 -11.42 13.88
N GLU A 171 22.89 -12.74 13.79
CA GLU A 171 23.50 -13.56 12.75
C GLU A 171 22.49 -14.04 11.70
N ALA A 172 21.29 -14.48 12.13
CA ALA A 172 20.28 -15.02 11.23
C ALA A 172 19.69 -13.92 10.32
N GLN A 173 19.78 -14.13 9.01
CA GLN A 173 19.05 -13.34 8.02
C GLN A 173 17.85 -14.15 7.53
N ARG A 174 16.71 -13.47 7.42
CA ARG A 174 15.47 -14.00 6.86
C ARG A 174 15.21 -13.38 5.52
N GLU A 175 14.50 -14.07 4.67
CA GLU A 175 14.11 -13.57 3.36
C GLU A 175 12.59 -13.37 3.32
N SER A 176 12.16 -12.32 2.64
CA SER A 176 10.77 -12.06 2.32
C SER A 176 10.71 -11.22 1.03
N HIS A 177 9.98 -11.73 0.05
CA HIS A 177 9.83 -11.14 -1.27
C HIS A 177 8.40 -10.64 -1.43
N LEU A 178 8.12 -9.48 -0.90
CA LEU A 178 6.80 -8.86 -0.91
C LEU A 178 6.83 -7.51 -1.64
N MET A 179 5.68 -7.07 -2.14
CA MET A 179 5.49 -5.70 -2.61
C MET A 179 5.05 -4.83 -1.44
N ILE A 180 5.70 -3.68 -1.25
CA ILE A 180 5.27 -2.68 -0.26
C ILE A 180 4.44 -1.61 -0.95
N ILE A 181 3.23 -1.37 -0.44
CA ILE A 181 2.42 -0.20 -0.70
C ILE A 181 2.43 0.64 0.57
N ALA A 182 3.17 1.72 0.58
CA ALA A 182 3.19 2.65 1.70
C ALA A 182 2.17 3.77 1.50
N ALA A 183 1.61 4.31 2.58
CA ALA A 183 0.74 5.48 2.54
C ALA A 183 1.14 6.51 3.60
N THR A 184 0.98 7.79 3.28
CA THR A 184 1.22 8.90 4.22
C THR A 184 0.28 10.06 3.94
N THR A 185 -0.07 10.77 5.01
CA THR A 185 -0.79 12.06 4.95
C THR A 185 0.15 13.26 4.92
N GLU A 186 1.42 13.04 5.24
CA GLU A 186 2.47 14.07 5.28
C GLU A 186 3.21 14.18 3.94
N ASP A 187 3.92 15.31 3.73
CA ASP A 187 4.84 15.43 2.59
C ASP A 187 5.99 14.42 2.72
N PRO A 188 6.12 13.46 1.80
CA PRO A 188 7.15 12.45 1.87
C PRO A 188 8.59 13.01 1.90
N ARG A 189 8.77 14.23 1.37
CA ARG A 189 10.09 14.87 1.30
C ARG A 189 10.63 15.27 2.67
N SER A 190 9.74 15.66 3.57
CA SER A 190 10.07 16.12 4.92
C SER A 190 9.89 15.03 5.99
N SER A 191 9.00 14.07 5.76
CA SER A 191 8.58 13.10 6.78
C SER A 191 9.24 11.73 6.70
N LEU A 192 9.91 11.41 5.56
CA LEU A 192 10.54 10.13 5.35
C LEU A 192 12.04 10.26 5.07
N LEU A 193 12.82 9.28 5.54
CA LEU A 193 14.25 9.22 5.25
C LEU A 193 14.52 9.20 3.74
N LEU A 194 15.54 9.92 3.31
CA LEU A 194 15.95 9.96 1.91
C LEU A 194 16.32 8.55 1.38
N THR A 195 16.96 7.74 2.19
CA THR A 195 17.33 6.35 1.89
C THR A 195 16.10 5.50 1.60
N PHE A 196 15.07 5.59 2.44
CA PHE A 196 13.79 4.90 2.26
C PHE A 196 13.08 5.35 0.98
N ARG A 197 12.95 6.67 0.75
CA ARG A 197 12.30 7.22 -0.45
C ARG A 197 12.96 6.79 -1.76
N ARG A 198 14.30 6.68 -1.79
CA ARG A 198 15.04 6.27 -2.98
C ARG A 198 14.77 4.84 -3.43
N ARG A 199 14.20 4.00 -2.56
CA ARG A 199 13.82 2.61 -2.86
C ARG A 199 12.35 2.46 -3.24
N ILE A 200 11.59 3.54 -3.18
CA ILE A 200 10.21 3.57 -3.67
C ILE A 200 10.21 4.27 -5.03
N PRO A 201 10.25 3.50 -6.14
CA PRO A 201 10.36 4.07 -7.48
C PRO A 201 9.08 4.78 -7.92
N MET A 202 7.94 4.47 -7.30
CA MET A 202 6.64 4.99 -7.68
C MET A 202 6.02 5.79 -6.51
N MET A 203 6.01 7.11 -6.63
CA MET A 203 5.37 8.02 -5.68
C MET A 203 4.13 8.61 -6.33
N ILE A 204 2.94 8.32 -5.79
CA ILE A 204 1.64 8.61 -6.39
C ILE A 204 0.86 9.56 -5.48
N GLU A 205 0.65 10.76 -5.95
CA GLU A 205 -0.16 11.76 -5.26
C GLU A 205 -1.64 11.50 -5.49
N ILE A 206 -2.38 11.31 -4.40
CA ILE A 206 -3.82 11.15 -4.45
C ILE A 206 -4.46 12.52 -4.24
N PRO A 207 -5.18 13.06 -5.24
CA PRO A 207 -5.71 14.41 -5.18
C PRO A 207 -6.71 14.58 -4.04
N SER A 208 -6.67 15.75 -3.41
CA SER A 208 -7.61 16.12 -2.35
C SER A 208 -9.04 16.12 -2.87
N LEU A 209 -10.02 15.90 -1.98
CA LEU A 209 -11.43 16.00 -2.36
C LEU A 209 -11.79 17.40 -2.86
N LYS A 210 -11.08 18.45 -2.43
CA LYS A 210 -11.32 19.83 -2.88
C LYS A 210 -10.97 20.01 -4.36
N GLU A 211 -9.98 19.29 -4.86
CA GLU A 211 -9.49 19.38 -6.24
C GLU A 211 -10.30 18.52 -7.22
N ARG A 212 -11.08 17.56 -6.70
CA ARG A 212 -11.88 16.68 -7.55
C ARG A 212 -13.14 17.37 -8.08
N PRO A 213 -13.66 16.95 -9.26
CA PRO A 213 -14.91 17.44 -9.82
C PRO A 213 -16.08 17.26 -8.85
N LEU A 214 -17.06 18.16 -8.91
CA LEU A 214 -18.24 18.10 -8.01
C LEU A 214 -18.99 16.77 -8.08
N LYS A 215 -19.11 16.18 -9.27
CA LYS A 215 -19.75 14.85 -9.45
C LYS A 215 -19.09 13.75 -8.61
N GLU A 216 -17.76 13.78 -8.52
CA GLU A 216 -17.01 12.81 -7.72
C GLU A 216 -17.17 13.08 -6.22
N LYS A 217 -17.15 14.36 -5.81
CA LYS A 217 -17.36 14.76 -4.39
C LYS A 217 -18.70 14.28 -3.81
N LEU A 218 -19.73 14.20 -4.64
CA LEU A 218 -21.05 13.77 -4.20
C LEU A 218 -21.17 12.25 -4.01
N ARG A 219 -20.17 11.48 -4.41
CA ARG A 219 -20.11 10.01 -4.28
C ARG A 219 -19.30 9.56 -3.06
N PHE A 220 -18.58 10.47 -2.40
CA PHE A 220 -17.93 10.27 -1.11
C PHE A 220 -18.94 10.53 0.01
#